data_e8c311671cf5ab9c2bd59c730607fabc
#
_entry.id   e8c311671cf5ab9c2bd59c730607fabc
#
_cell.length_a   1.000
_cell.length_b   1.000
_cell.length_c   1.000
_cell.angle_alpha   90.00
_cell.angle_beta   90.00
_cell.angle_gamma   90.00
#
_symmetry.space_group_name_H-M   'P 1'
#
loop_
_entity.id
_entity.type
_entity.pdbx_description
1 polymer ?
#
loop_
_entity_poly.entity_id
_entity_poly.type
_entity_poly.pdbx_seq_one_letter_code
_entity_poly.pdbx_strand_id
1 'polypeptide(L)'
;MPLPKQQTYTIEDIYALPDGERAELIDGQIYYMAPPSTTHQRVLNYLNTEINLYIRCRDGKCEVFPAPFSVYPELEGDDINKYLEPDISVICDKDKLDDKGCHGGPD
;
A
#
# COMPACT_ATOMS: atom_id res chain seq x y z
N MET A 1 -12.86 4.85 36.87
CA MET A 1 -13.25 3.81 35.87
C MET A 1 -12.21 3.79 34.76
N PRO A 2 -11.54 2.67 34.56
CA PRO A 2 -10.57 2.60 33.45
C PRO A 2 -11.29 2.70 32.12
N LEU A 3 -10.66 3.37 31.15
CA LEU A 3 -11.16 3.41 29.79
C LEU A 3 -11.16 2.00 29.20
N PRO A 4 -12.17 1.67 28.35
CA PRO A 4 -12.15 0.38 27.70
C PRO A 4 -10.87 0.23 26.88
N LYS A 5 -10.30 -0.96 26.93
CA LYS A 5 -9.12 -1.27 26.11
C LYS A 5 -9.50 -1.17 24.66
N GLN A 6 -8.82 -0.32 23.93
CA GLN A 6 -9.01 -0.22 22.48
C GLN A 6 -8.51 -1.51 21.84
N GLN A 7 -9.36 -2.13 21.02
CA GLN A 7 -8.97 -3.33 20.30
C GLN A 7 -7.90 -2.97 19.26
N THR A 8 -6.82 -3.75 19.26
CA THR A 8 -5.77 -3.62 18.24
C THR A 8 -5.83 -4.80 17.28
N TYR A 9 -5.56 -4.51 16.03
CA TYR A 9 -5.55 -5.49 14.95
C TYR A 9 -4.13 -5.71 14.45
N THR A 10 -3.94 -6.81 13.74
CA THR A 10 -2.65 -7.22 13.21
C THR A 10 -2.75 -7.44 11.70
N ILE A 11 -1.62 -7.70 11.07
CA ILE A 11 -1.59 -7.98 9.63
C ILE A 11 -2.42 -9.23 9.29
N GLU A 12 -2.51 -10.20 10.18
CA GLU A 12 -3.34 -11.39 9.97
C GLU A 12 -4.82 -11.02 9.82
N ASP A 13 -5.28 -9.98 10.52
CA ASP A 13 -6.65 -9.49 10.37
C ASP A 13 -6.90 -8.93 8.98
N ILE A 14 -5.88 -8.28 8.39
CA ILE A 14 -5.96 -7.82 7.00
C ILE A 14 -6.05 -9.01 6.05
N TYR A 15 -5.20 -10.02 6.23
CA TYR A 15 -5.21 -11.20 5.38
C TYR A 15 -6.50 -12.02 5.49
N ALA A 16 -7.20 -11.90 6.61
CA ALA A 16 -8.45 -12.61 6.86
C ALA A 16 -9.68 -11.90 6.28
N LEU A 17 -9.53 -10.71 5.70
CA LEU A 17 -10.66 -10.00 5.10
C LEU A 17 -11.25 -10.80 3.94
N PRO A 18 -12.60 -10.74 3.78
CA PRO A 18 -13.24 -11.40 2.63
C PRO A 18 -12.70 -10.87 1.30
N ASP A 19 -12.75 -11.71 0.28
CA ASP A 19 -12.34 -11.33 -1.07
C ASP A 19 -13.10 -10.09 -1.53
N GLY A 20 -12.36 -9.15 -2.10
CA GLY A 20 -12.92 -7.90 -2.59
C GLY A 20 -12.93 -6.79 -1.56
N GLU A 21 -12.72 -7.08 -0.28
CA GLU A 21 -12.58 -6.04 0.73
C GLU A 21 -11.11 -5.63 0.87
N ARG A 22 -10.89 -4.32 0.90
CA ARG A 22 -9.56 -3.73 1.06
C ARG A 22 -9.54 -2.81 2.26
N ALA A 23 -8.44 -2.86 3.00
CA ALA A 23 -8.25 -2.01 4.15
C ALA A 23 -6.77 -1.73 4.37
N GLU A 24 -6.50 -0.63 5.05
CA GLU A 24 -5.16 -0.30 5.54
C GLU A 24 -5.10 -0.55 7.04
N LEU A 25 -3.91 -0.85 7.53
CA LEU A 25 -3.64 -1.02 8.95
C LEU A 25 -2.64 0.06 9.36
N ILE A 26 -3.04 0.91 10.31
CA ILE A 26 -2.19 2.01 10.80
C ILE A 26 -2.24 1.98 12.33
N ASP A 27 -1.09 1.72 12.93
CA ASP A 27 -0.92 1.65 14.39
C ASP A 27 -1.96 0.74 15.05
N GLY A 28 -2.20 -0.42 14.43
CA GLY A 28 -3.13 -1.41 14.95
C GLY A 28 -4.60 -1.12 14.71
N GLN A 29 -4.93 -0.07 13.94
CA GLN A 29 -6.31 0.28 13.59
C GLN A 29 -6.56 -0.01 12.12
N ILE A 30 -7.73 -0.57 11.83
CA ILE A 30 -8.14 -0.91 10.46
C ILE A 30 -8.95 0.24 9.86
N TYR A 31 -8.55 0.67 8.67
CA TYR A 31 -9.25 1.70 7.88
C TYR A 31 -9.71 1.07 6.57
N TYR A 32 -11.02 0.81 6.45
CA TYR A 32 -11.58 0.20 5.25
C TYR A 32 -11.56 1.18 4.08
N MET A 33 -11.25 0.66 2.92
CA MET A 33 -11.16 1.45 1.68
C MET A 33 -12.43 1.28 0.88
N ALA A 34 -13.00 2.42 0.46
CA ALA A 34 -14.17 2.42 -0.43
C ALA A 34 -13.74 2.16 -1.87
N PRO A 35 -14.63 1.61 -2.71
CA PRO A 35 -14.37 1.50 -4.12
C PRO A 35 -14.09 2.88 -4.74
N PRO A 36 -13.10 3.01 -5.62
CA PRO A 36 -12.77 4.30 -6.21
C PRO A 36 -13.83 4.74 -7.22
N SER A 37 -13.97 6.07 -7.35
CA SER A 37 -14.85 6.66 -8.35
C SER A 37 -14.24 6.58 -9.75
N THR A 38 -15.06 6.79 -10.77
CA THR A 38 -14.59 6.89 -12.14
C THR A 38 -13.59 8.04 -12.30
N THR A 39 -13.88 9.18 -11.69
CA THR A 39 -12.98 10.35 -11.74
C THR A 39 -11.63 10.00 -11.11
N HIS A 40 -11.63 9.33 -9.96
CA HIS A 40 -10.41 8.87 -9.31
C HIS A 40 -9.59 7.99 -10.26
N GLN A 41 -10.25 7.03 -10.92
CA GLN A 41 -9.56 6.10 -11.82
C GLN A 41 -9.02 6.80 -13.07
N ARG A 42 -9.69 7.83 -13.59
CA ARG A 42 -9.18 8.62 -14.72
C ARG A 42 -7.89 9.34 -14.32
N VAL A 43 -7.88 9.99 -13.15
CA VAL A 43 -6.70 10.69 -12.65
C VAL A 43 -5.56 9.69 -12.39
N LEU A 44 -5.88 8.58 -11.75
CA LEU A 44 -4.90 7.53 -11.46
C LEU A 44 -4.25 7.01 -12.74
N ASN A 45 -5.05 6.69 -13.74
CA ASN A 45 -4.55 6.16 -15.00
C ASN A 45 -3.66 7.16 -15.71
N TYR A 46 -4.05 8.44 -15.72
CA TYR A 46 -3.24 9.50 -16.30
C TYR A 46 -1.89 9.63 -15.59
N LEU A 47 -1.91 9.74 -14.27
CA LEU A 47 -0.69 9.90 -13.48
C LEU A 47 0.24 8.69 -13.61
N ASN A 48 -0.32 7.49 -13.55
CA ASN A 48 0.46 6.27 -13.69
C ASN A 48 1.16 6.20 -15.05
N THR A 49 0.45 6.58 -16.10
CA THR A 49 1.00 6.61 -17.47
C THR A 49 2.13 7.63 -17.58
N GLU A 50 1.91 8.84 -17.07
CA GLU A 50 2.92 9.90 -17.12
C GLU A 50 4.18 9.54 -16.34
N ILE A 51 4.03 8.98 -15.16
CA ILE A 51 5.16 8.55 -14.32
C ILE A 51 5.94 7.45 -15.03
N ASN A 52 5.24 6.47 -15.59
CA ASN A 52 5.87 5.35 -16.28
C ASN A 52 6.64 5.82 -17.51
N LEU A 53 6.06 6.73 -18.30
CA LEU A 53 6.73 7.32 -19.45
C LEU A 53 7.97 8.11 -19.03
N TYR A 54 7.86 8.88 -17.96
CA TYR A 54 9.00 9.64 -17.43
C TYR A 54 10.17 8.72 -17.09
N ILE A 55 9.89 7.62 -16.41
CA ILE A 55 10.92 6.65 -16.02
C ILE A 55 11.54 6.01 -17.25
N ARG A 56 10.72 5.56 -18.19
CA ARG A 56 11.18 4.87 -19.41
C ARG A 56 12.00 5.78 -20.32
N CYS A 57 11.57 7.04 -20.51
CA CYS A 57 12.25 7.97 -21.41
C CYS A 57 13.61 8.38 -20.91
N ARG A 58 13.92 8.15 -19.63
CA ARG A 58 15.21 8.48 -19.02
C ARG A 58 16.03 7.26 -18.66
N ASP A 59 15.64 6.09 -19.18
CA ASP A 59 16.26 4.81 -18.82
C ASP A 59 16.39 4.64 -17.30
N GLY A 60 15.38 5.13 -16.58
CA GLY A 60 15.33 5.05 -15.13
C GLY A 60 15.07 3.62 -14.65
N LYS A 61 15.63 3.30 -13.50
CA LYS A 61 15.50 1.95 -12.91
C LYS A 61 14.35 1.84 -11.90
N CYS A 62 13.64 2.94 -11.63
CA CYS A 62 12.48 2.89 -10.75
C CYS A 62 11.30 2.24 -11.45
N GLU A 63 10.40 1.68 -10.66
CA GLU A 63 9.15 1.09 -11.16
C GLU A 63 7.97 1.78 -10.48
N VAL A 64 6.87 1.91 -11.22
CA VAL A 64 5.63 2.48 -10.70
C VAL A 64 4.57 1.40 -10.61
N PHE A 65 3.87 1.36 -9.48
CA PHE A 65 2.82 0.36 -9.23
C PHE A 65 1.54 1.07 -8.82
N PRO A 66 0.46 0.94 -9.62
CA PRO A 66 -0.86 1.45 -9.21
C PRO A 66 -1.53 0.49 -8.24
N ALA A 67 -2.48 0.98 -7.47
CA ALA A 67 -3.29 0.16 -6.59
C ALA A 67 -4.12 -0.88 -7.38
N PRO A 68 -4.41 -2.05 -6.81
CA PRO A 68 -4.00 -2.49 -5.48
C PRO A 68 -2.55 -2.96 -5.44
N PHE A 69 -1.78 -2.42 -4.51
CA PHE A 69 -0.39 -2.80 -4.32
C PHE A 69 -0.03 -2.67 -2.85
N SER A 70 0.48 -3.73 -2.27
CA SER A 70 0.72 -3.80 -0.83
C SER A 70 2.04 -3.18 -0.44
N VAL A 71 2.01 -2.31 0.57
CA VAL A 71 3.21 -1.68 1.13
C VAL A 71 3.27 -1.99 2.62
N TYR A 72 4.41 -2.52 3.06
CA TYR A 72 4.72 -2.81 4.45
C TYR A 72 5.82 -1.84 4.89
N PRO A 73 5.46 -0.67 5.46
CA PRO A 73 6.45 0.38 5.73
C PRO A 73 7.49 0.00 6.77
N GLU A 74 7.14 -0.91 7.68
CA GLU A 74 8.04 -1.35 8.74
C GLU A 74 8.75 -2.63 8.35
N LEU A 75 10.09 -2.61 8.44
CA LEU A 75 10.94 -3.73 8.05
C LEU A 75 11.23 -4.70 9.19
N GLU A 76 11.06 -4.27 10.44
CA GLU A 76 11.52 -5.03 11.59
C GLU A 76 10.40 -5.29 12.58
N GLY A 77 10.46 -6.47 13.18
CA GLY A 77 9.63 -6.86 14.31
C GLY A 77 8.51 -7.81 13.96
N ASP A 78 8.11 -8.57 14.96
CA ASP A 78 7.01 -9.53 14.87
C ASP A 78 5.65 -8.82 14.88
N ASP A 79 5.63 -7.54 15.28
CA ASP A 79 4.42 -6.74 15.40
C ASP A 79 4.29 -5.77 14.22
N ILE A 80 3.95 -6.32 13.05
CA ILE A 80 3.61 -5.47 11.90
C ILE A 80 2.27 -4.81 12.21
N ASN A 81 2.30 -3.51 12.49
CA ASN A 81 1.11 -2.73 12.79
C ASN A 81 0.81 -1.66 11.73
N LYS A 82 1.50 -1.74 10.59
CA LYS A 82 1.25 -0.86 9.43
C LYS A 82 1.23 -1.66 8.15
N TYR A 83 0.16 -1.49 7.40
CA TYR A 83 -0.04 -2.07 6.08
C TYR A 83 -0.81 -1.06 5.25
N LEU A 84 -0.25 -0.66 4.12
CA LEU A 84 -0.83 0.39 3.28
C LEU A 84 -1.07 -0.13 1.87
N GLU A 85 -2.08 0.43 1.21
CA GLU A 85 -2.33 0.24 -0.21
C GLU A 85 -2.43 1.61 -0.88
N PRO A 86 -1.28 2.27 -1.14
CA PRO A 86 -1.29 3.58 -1.79
C PRO A 86 -1.87 3.52 -3.20
N ASP A 87 -2.43 4.61 -3.66
CA ASP A 87 -2.98 4.70 -5.01
C ASP A 87 -1.89 4.50 -6.08
N ILE A 88 -0.73 5.11 -5.88
CA ILE A 88 0.44 4.96 -6.76
C ILE A 88 1.68 4.91 -5.89
N SER A 89 2.55 3.94 -6.16
CA SER A 89 3.83 3.80 -5.48
C SER A 89 4.96 3.77 -6.49
N VAL A 90 6.04 4.49 -6.20
CA VAL A 90 7.27 4.46 -7.01
C VAL A 90 8.37 3.83 -6.18
N ILE A 91 8.97 2.78 -6.69
CA ILE A 91 10.00 2.02 -6.00
C ILE A 91 11.27 2.03 -6.85
N CYS A 92 12.36 2.56 -6.30
CA CYS A 92 13.65 2.60 -6.97
C CYS A 92 14.60 1.52 -6.44
N ASP A 93 14.44 1.12 -5.20
CA ASP A 93 15.21 0.05 -4.59
C ASP A 93 14.46 -1.28 -4.75
N LYS A 94 14.86 -2.07 -5.73
CA LYS A 94 14.19 -3.34 -6.06
C LYS A 94 14.38 -4.40 -4.98
N ASP A 95 15.33 -4.23 -4.08
CA ASP A 95 15.52 -5.14 -2.95
C ASP A 95 14.35 -5.09 -1.97
N LYS A 96 13.54 -4.04 -2.03
CA LYS A 96 12.31 -3.93 -1.23
C LYS A 96 11.15 -4.73 -1.79
N LEU A 97 11.26 -5.21 -3.04
CA LEU A 97 10.15 -5.85 -3.75
C LEU A 97 10.21 -7.37 -3.66
N ASP A 98 9.05 -7.98 -3.44
CA ASP A 98 8.82 -9.42 -3.67
C ASP A 98 7.41 -9.58 -4.27
N ASP A 99 6.95 -10.82 -4.44
CA ASP A 99 5.64 -11.07 -5.03
C ASP A 99 4.47 -10.57 -4.17
N LYS A 100 4.72 -10.28 -2.90
CA LYS A 100 3.67 -9.79 -1.98
C LYS A 100 3.55 -8.28 -1.97
N GLY A 101 4.56 -7.57 -2.41
CA GLY A 101 4.55 -6.11 -2.44
C GLY A 101 5.89 -5.49 -2.09
N CYS A 102 5.83 -4.30 -1.49
CA CYS A 102 7.01 -3.53 -1.11
C CYS A 102 7.23 -3.63 0.41
N HIS A 103 8.42 -4.04 0.79
CA HIS A 103 8.84 -4.14 2.20
C HIS A 103 9.78 -2.99 2.52
N GLY A 104 9.24 -1.97 3.13
CA GLY A 104 9.88 -0.69 3.41
C GLY A 104 9.11 0.45 2.76
N GLY A 105 9.48 1.68 3.08
CA GLY A 105 8.83 2.85 2.48
C GLY A 105 9.15 2.96 0.99
N PRO A 106 8.18 3.25 0.14
CA PRO A 106 8.43 3.60 -1.27
C PRO A 106 9.30 4.84 -1.42
N ASP A 107 9.90 5.01 -2.56
CA ASP A 107 10.65 6.21 -2.88
C ASP A 107 9.73 7.33 -3.32
#